data_c52bf2b7d514672c832953b29f5389f7
#
_entry.id   c52bf2b7d514672c832953b29f5389f7
#
_cell.length_a   1.000
_cell.length_b   1.000
_cell.length_c   1.000
_cell.angle_alpha   90.00
_cell.angle_beta   90.00
_cell.angle_gamma   90.00
#
_symmetry.space_group_name_H-M   'P 1'
#
loop_
_entity.id
_entity.type
_entity.pdbx_description
1 polymer ?
#
loop_
_entity_poly.entity_id
_entity_poly.type
_entity_poly.pdbx_seq_one_letter_code
_entity_poly.pdbx_strand_id
1 'polypeptide(L)'
;IRDYYASRGLGDVYKRQLKDLLETIRIAKQNDKIAGIYIESGLLSSGSASLEAIRRSLIDFKESGKFVVAYADNFTQGNYFLCSVADKVFLNPQGILELTGLASQTLFYKGLMDKVGIEMQIFKVGTYKGAVEPFMLDKLSEANREQIQSYISTIWDNITEGIAESRGISVNDINHYANEGLFFADPVKTVECGFIDELKYKPEVEAY
;
A
#
# COMPACT_ATOMS: atom_id res chain seq x y z
N ILE A 1 -23.94 -6.70 -2.60
CA ILE A 1 -22.54 -7.10 -2.88
C ILE A 1 -22.38 -8.63 -2.80
N ARG A 2 -23.23 -9.34 -2.03
CA ARG A 2 -23.19 -10.81 -1.88
C ARG A 2 -23.40 -11.55 -3.22
N ASP A 3 -24.20 -11.02 -4.12
CA ASP A 3 -24.50 -11.66 -5.42
C ASP A 3 -23.40 -11.47 -6.48
N TYR A 4 -22.42 -10.64 -6.23
CA TYR A 4 -21.35 -10.34 -7.18
C TYR A 4 -20.18 -11.34 -7.14
N TYR A 5 -20.14 -12.22 -6.11
CA TYR A 5 -19.11 -13.25 -5.98
C TYR A 5 -19.52 -14.64 -6.45
N ALA A 6 -20.78 -14.83 -6.82
CA ALA A 6 -21.34 -16.16 -7.13
C ALA A 6 -21.03 -16.70 -8.53
N SER A 7 -20.36 -15.96 -9.42
CA SER A 7 -20.09 -16.40 -10.81
C SER A 7 -18.60 -16.69 -11.07
N ARG A 8 -17.93 -17.48 -10.23
CA ARG A 8 -16.62 -18.04 -10.57
C ARG A 8 -16.76 -19.40 -11.22
N GLY A 9 -17.03 -19.41 -12.54
CA GLY A 9 -16.68 -20.54 -13.41
C GLY A 9 -15.15 -20.55 -13.62
N LEU A 10 -14.55 -21.73 -13.59
CA LEU A 10 -13.16 -22.00 -13.96
C LEU A 10 -12.94 -21.55 -15.43
N GLY A 11 -12.33 -20.39 -15.65
CA GLY A 11 -11.94 -19.97 -17.00
C GLY A 11 -11.65 -18.51 -17.23
N ASP A 12 -12.31 -17.59 -16.56
CA ASP A 12 -12.11 -16.16 -16.81
C ASP A 12 -11.62 -15.43 -15.56
N VAL A 13 -10.30 -15.28 -15.45
CA VAL A 13 -9.70 -14.30 -14.56
C VAL A 13 -9.91 -12.92 -15.20
N TYR A 14 -11.08 -12.34 -15.03
CA TYR A 14 -11.29 -10.93 -15.33
C TYR A 14 -10.39 -10.13 -14.40
N LYS A 15 -9.28 -9.63 -14.94
CA LYS A 15 -8.52 -8.56 -14.30
C LYS A 15 -9.45 -7.35 -14.27
N ARG A 16 -10.13 -7.12 -13.14
CA ARG A 16 -10.88 -5.88 -12.97
C ARG A 16 -9.90 -4.73 -13.10
N GLN A 17 -10.18 -3.88 -14.08
CA GLN A 17 -9.36 -2.70 -14.28
C GLN A 17 -9.67 -1.68 -13.18
N LEU A 18 -8.69 -0.87 -12.81
CA LEU A 18 -8.87 0.23 -11.85
C LEU A 18 -10.12 1.07 -12.19
N LYS A 19 -10.34 1.35 -13.47
CA LYS A 19 -11.51 2.10 -13.96
C LYS A 19 -12.83 1.48 -13.51
N ASP A 20 -12.97 0.16 -13.60
CA ASP A 20 -14.22 -0.53 -13.24
C ASP A 20 -14.47 -0.46 -11.74
N LEU A 21 -13.40 -0.54 -10.93
CA LEU A 21 -13.50 -0.39 -9.48
C LEU A 21 -13.93 1.02 -9.09
N LEU A 22 -13.29 2.04 -9.65
CA LEU A 22 -13.63 3.45 -9.38
C LEU A 22 -15.08 3.75 -9.79
N GLU A 23 -15.50 3.26 -10.95
CA GLU A 23 -16.89 3.41 -11.41
C GLU A 23 -17.88 2.67 -10.50
N THR A 24 -17.52 1.49 -10.00
CA THR A 24 -18.36 0.74 -9.04
C THR A 24 -18.55 1.52 -7.74
N ILE A 25 -17.49 2.12 -7.19
CA ILE A 25 -17.57 2.97 -6.00
C ILE A 25 -18.42 4.21 -6.28
N ARG A 26 -18.27 4.84 -7.45
CA ARG A 26 -19.09 5.99 -7.85
C ARG A 26 -20.57 5.65 -7.95
N ILE A 27 -20.93 4.51 -8.54
CA ILE A 27 -22.30 4.03 -8.62
C ILE A 27 -22.85 3.72 -7.21
N ALA A 28 -22.04 3.09 -6.36
CA ALA A 28 -22.41 2.81 -4.98
C ALA A 28 -22.69 4.09 -4.17
N LYS A 29 -21.92 5.16 -4.41
CA LYS A 29 -22.16 6.48 -3.80
C LYS A 29 -23.57 6.99 -4.10
N GLN A 30 -24.06 6.81 -5.32
CA GLN A 30 -25.34 7.33 -5.81
C GLN A 30 -26.55 6.42 -5.54
N ASN A 31 -26.32 5.18 -5.10
CA ASN A 31 -27.38 4.20 -4.95
C ASN A 31 -27.90 4.15 -3.50
N ASP A 32 -29.12 4.62 -3.28
CA ASP A 32 -29.77 4.68 -1.95
C ASP A 32 -29.95 3.30 -1.29
N LYS A 33 -29.85 2.21 -2.04
CA LYS A 33 -29.93 0.84 -1.51
C LYS A 33 -28.61 0.34 -0.91
N ILE A 34 -27.53 1.10 -1.10
CA ILE A 34 -26.20 0.78 -0.55
C ILE A 34 -25.96 1.66 0.67
N ALA A 35 -25.86 1.03 1.83
CA ALA A 35 -25.62 1.72 3.10
C ALA A 35 -24.12 2.01 3.35
N GLY A 36 -23.23 1.16 2.83
CA GLY A 36 -21.79 1.30 3.04
C GLY A 36 -20.96 0.35 2.18
N ILE A 37 -19.65 0.39 2.37
CA ILE A 37 -18.69 -0.50 1.73
C ILE A 37 -17.95 -1.27 2.83
N TYR A 38 -17.90 -2.58 2.69
CA TYR A 38 -17.03 -3.45 3.47
C TYR A 38 -15.82 -3.86 2.61
N ILE A 39 -14.62 -3.58 3.11
CA ILE A 39 -13.35 -3.92 2.47
C ILE A 39 -12.75 -5.10 3.24
N GLU A 40 -12.79 -6.28 2.65
CA GLU A 40 -11.97 -7.39 3.11
C GLU A 40 -10.64 -7.32 2.35
N SER A 41 -9.60 -6.91 3.05
CA SER A 41 -8.27 -6.72 2.47
C SER A 41 -7.50 -8.03 2.45
N GLY A 42 -7.17 -8.51 1.25
CA GLY A 42 -6.25 -9.62 1.00
C GLY A 42 -4.94 -9.13 0.39
N LEU A 43 -4.21 -10.03 -0.27
CA LEU A 43 -3.00 -9.66 -1.01
C LEU A 43 -3.38 -8.75 -2.19
N LEU A 44 -2.91 -7.51 -2.12
CA LEU A 44 -3.10 -6.50 -3.16
C LEU A 44 -1.76 -6.15 -3.80
N SER A 45 -1.60 -6.48 -5.07
CA SER A 45 -0.47 -6.06 -5.88
C SER A 45 -0.89 -4.91 -6.79
N SER A 46 -0.70 -3.68 -6.31
CA SER A 46 -1.05 -2.47 -7.05
C SER A 46 -0.01 -1.38 -6.82
N GLY A 47 0.23 -0.55 -7.82
CA GLY A 47 1.11 0.60 -7.68
C GLY A 47 0.49 1.71 -6.81
N SER A 48 1.34 2.53 -6.18
CA SER A 48 0.95 3.63 -5.28
C SER A 48 -0.09 4.57 -5.89
N ALA A 49 0.07 4.92 -7.16
CA ALA A 49 -0.89 5.79 -7.86
C ALA A 49 -2.31 5.18 -7.97
N SER A 50 -2.40 3.85 -8.16
CA SER A 50 -3.70 3.17 -8.20
C SER A 50 -4.32 3.08 -6.81
N LEU A 51 -3.52 2.83 -5.78
CA LEU A 51 -3.98 2.84 -4.38
C LEU A 51 -4.52 4.20 -3.99
N GLU A 52 -3.80 5.26 -4.36
CA GLU A 52 -4.23 6.64 -4.12
C GLU A 52 -5.55 6.98 -4.84
N ALA A 53 -5.71 6.54 -6.09
CA ALA A 53 -6.96 6.77 -6.84
C ALA A 53 -8.16 6.08 -6.16
N ILE A 54 -7.99 4.84 -5.68
CA ILE A 54 -9.04 4.11 -4.97
C ILE A 54 -9.33 4.79 -3.62
N ARG A 55 -8.28 5.17 -2.89
CA ARG A 55 -8.38 5.88 -1.62
C ARG A 55 -9.22 7.16 -1.76
N ARG A 56 -8.92 8.01 -2.75
CA ARG A 56 -9.71 9.23 -3.03
C ARG A 56 -11.16 8.92 -3.36
N SER A 57 -11.41 7.86 -4.12
CA SER A 57 -12.77 7.44 -4.44
C SER A 57 -13.55 6.96 -3.21
N LEU A 58 -12.88 6.33 -2.23
CA LEU A 58 -13.50 5.95 -0.95
C LEU A 58 -13.78 7.17 -0.06
N ILE A 59 -12.88 8.15 -0.03
CA ILE A 59 -13.10 9.43 0.66
C ILE A 59 -14.31 10.14 0.08
N ASP A 60 -14.36 10.28 -1.25
CA ASP A 60 -15.52 10.84 -1.96
C ASP A 60 -16.81 10.06 -1.67
N PHE A 61 -16.75 8.72 -1.63
CA PHE A 61 -17.90 7.90 -1.26
C PHE A 61 -18.43 8.25 0.15
N LYS A 62 -17.56 8.44 1.13
CA LYS A 62 -17.93 8.81 2.51
C LYS A 62 -18.64 10.16 2.61
N GLU A 63 -18.39 11.09 1.70
CA GLU A 63 -19.11 12.38 1.64
C GLU A 63 -20.63 12.21 1.42
N SER A 64 -21.09 11.05 0.93
CA SER A 64 -22.51 10.75 0.82
C SER A 64 -23.18 10.35 2.16
N GLY A 65 -22.43 10.34 3.27
CA GLY A 65 -22.89 9.93 4.59
C GLY A 65 -22.94 8.41 4.78
N LYS A 66 -22.43 7.63 3.82
CA LYS A 66 -22.35 6.17 3.90
C LYS A 66 -21.02 5.75 4.55
N PHE A 67 -21.06 4.63 5.28
CA PHE A 67 -19.90 4.15 6.01
C PHE A 67 -18.96 3.28 5.15
N VAL A 68 -17.69 3.23 5.55
CA VAL A 68 -16.69 2.29 5.05
C VAL A 68 -16.11 1.53 6.25
N VAL A 69 -16.12 0.22 6.17
CA VAL A 69 -15.52 -0.68 7.17
C VAL A 69 -14.44 -1.51 6.49
N ALA A 70 -13.29 -1.67 7.13
CA ALA A 70 -12.20 -2.49 6.62
C ALA A 70 -11.80 -3.57 7.63
N TYR A 71 -11.45 -4.73 7.10
CA TYR A 71 -10.91 -5.86 7.84
C TYR A 71 -9.76 -6.52 7.07
N ALA A 72 -8.76 -6.98 7.80
CA ALA A 72 -7.75 -7.88 7.28
C ALA A 72 -7.27 -8.88 8.33
N ASP A 73 -6.86 -10.06 7.86
CA ASP A 73 -6.07 -10.97 8.69
C ASP A 73 -4.65 -10.42 8.90
N ASN A 74 -4.07 -9.79 7.87
CA ASN A 74 -2.82 -9.06 7.94
C ASN A 74 -2.89 -7.84 7.01
N PHE A 75 -2.42 -6.71 7.47
CA PHE A 75 -2.26 -5.53 6.65
C PHE A 75 -0.83 -5.39 6.17
N THR A 76 -0.62 -5.40 4.85
CA THR A 76 0.60 -4.84 4.26
C THR A 76 0.49 -3.31 4.23
N GLN A 77 1.61 -2.63 4.14
CA GLN A 77 1.69 -1.16 4.09
C GLN A 77 0.75 -0.53 3.05
N GLY A 78 0.72 -1.08 1.83
CA GLY A 78 -0.17 -0.58 0.77
C GLY A 78 -1.65 -0.83 1.05
N ASN A 79 -1.98 -2.00 1.60
CA ASN A 79 -3.35 -2.33 1.97
C ASN A 79 -3.85 -1.45 3.11
N TYR A 80 -3.00 -1.24 4.12
CA TYR A 80 -3.36 -0.39 5.24
C TYR A 80 -3.53 1.07 4.81
N PHE A 81 -2.63 1.59 3.96
CA PHE A 81 -2.79 2.92 3.38
C PHE A 81 -4.16 3.10 2.71
N LEU A 82 -4.61 2.10 1.95
CA LEU A 82 -5.94 2.11 1.33
C LEU A 82 -7.05 2.04 2.38
N CYS A 83 -6.95 1.12 3.36
CA CYS A 83 -8.00 0.85 4.33
C CYS A 83 -8.09 1.90 5.45
N SER A 84 -7.02 2.68 5.67
CA SER A 84 -6.97 3.69 6.74
C SER A 84 -8.04 4.78 6.63
N VAL A 85 -8.67 4.96 5.45
CA VAL A 85 -9.81 5.89 5.24
C VAL A 85 -11.13 5.37 5.82
N ALA A 86 -11.20 4.08 6.16
CA ALA A 86 -12.43 3.50 6.69
C ALA A 86 -12.81 4.13 8.03
N ASP A 87 -14.12 4.17 8.31
CA ASP A 87 -14.66 4.65 9.58
C ASP A 87 -14.30 3.70 10.72
N LYS A 88 -14.17 2.41 10.38
CA LYS A 88 -13.69 1.36 11.29
C LYS A 88 -12.71 0.46 10.55
N VAL A 89 -11.56 0.23 11.18
CA VAL A 89 -10.51 -0.69 10.69
C VAL A 89 -10.30 -1.77 11.74
N PHE A 90 -10.55 -3.01 11.34
CA PHE A 90 -10.39 -4.19 12.17
C PHE A 90 -9.21 -5.03 11.71
N LEU A 91 -8.46 -5.57 12.66
CA LEU A 91 -7.37 -6.52 12.42
C LEU A 91 -7.66 -7.83 13.15
N ASN A 92 -7.32 -8.94 12.53
CA ASN A 92 -7.35 -10.24 13.19
C ASN A 92 -6.49 -10.22 14.47
N PRO A 93 -6.96 -10.78 15.60
CA PRO A 93 -6.20 -10.80 16.86
C PRO A 93 -4.84 -11.52 16.78
N GLN A 94 -4.61 -12.32 15.75
CA GLN A 94 -3.33 -12.97 15.46
C GLN A 94 -2.61 -12.35 14.25
N GLY A 95 -3.14 -11.24 13.74
CA GLY A 95 -2.64 -10.57 12.55
C GLY A 95 -1.52 -9.58 12.85
N ILE A 96 -0.92 -9.07 11.79
CA ILE A 96 0.10 -8.03 11.85
C ILE A 96 -0.26 -6.83 10.98
N LEU A 97 0.18 -5.65 11.39
CA LEU A 97 0.19 -4.45 10.58
C LEU A 97 1.65 -4.17 10.15
N GLU A 98 1.96 -4.48 8.90
CA GLU A 98 3.29 -4.30 8.33
C GLU A 98 3.46 -2.86 7.81
N LEU A 99 3.99 -1.97 8.66
CA LEU A 99 4.46 -0.64 8.30
C LEU A 99 5.97 -0.58 8.52
N THR A 100 6.75 -0.75 7.45
CA THR A 100 8.20 -0.96 7.53
C THR A 100 9.01 0.09 6.79
N GLY A 101 8.34 1.06 6.15
CA GLY A 101 8.98 2.04 5.29
C GLY A 101 9.31 1.49 3.91
N LEU A 102 10.18 2.17 3.18
CA LEU A 102 10.58 1.82 1.82
C LEU A 102 12.11 1.72 1.73
N ALA A 103 12.58 0.70 1.03
CA ALA A 103 13.99 0.52 0.70
C ALA A 103 14.18 0.26 -0.79
N SER A 104 15.29 0.72 -1.34
CA SER A 104 15.72 0.40 -2.70
C SER A 104 17.07 -0.27 -2.67
N GLN A 105 17.18 -1.39 -3.36
CA GLN A 105 18.43 -2.14 -3.48
C GLN A 105 18.79 -2.29 -4.96
N THR A 106 20.04 -1.96 -5.31
CA THR A 106 20.59 -2.11 -6.66
C THR A 106 21.75 -3.09 -6.64
N LEU A 107 21.68 -4.10 -7.48
CA LEU A 107 22.77 -5.04 -7.68
C LEU A 107 23.75 -4.50 -8.72
N PHE A 108 25.04 -4.63 -8.46
CA PHE A 108 26.12 -4.20 -9.35
C PHE A 108 26.85 -5.42 -9.93
N TYR A 109 26.96 -5.48 -11.24
CA TYR A 109 27.47 -6.62 -11.98
C TYR A 109 28.87 -6.41 -12.54
N LYS A 110 29.44 -5.19 -12.41
CA LYS A 110 30.75 -4.85 -12.94
C LYS A 110 31.84 -5.86 -12.53
N GLY A 111 31.95 -6.14 -11.23
CA GLY A 111 32.96 -7.06 -10.74
C GLY A 111 32.78 -8.53 -11.20
N LEU A 112 31.54 -8.93 -11.52
CA LEU A 112 31.28 -10.25 -12.12
C LEU A 112 31.72 -10.25 -13.59
N MET A 113 31.37 -9.22 -14.33
CA MET A 113 31.71 -9.11 -15.76
C MET A 113 33.22 -9.03 -15.97
N ASP A 114 33.93 -8.28 -15.13
CA ASP A 114 35.41 -8.21 -15.17
C ASP A 114 36.01 -9.62 -14.98
N LYS A 115 35.47 -10.45 -14.09
CA LYS A 115 35.97 -11.81 -13.84
C LYS A 115 35.73 -12.78 -15.00
N VAL A 116 34.64 -12.61 -15.75
CA VAL A 116 34.33 -13.48 -16.90
C VAL A 116 34.81 -12.89 -18.24
N GLY A 117 35.52 -11.77 -18.21
CA GLY A 117 36.10 -11.13 -19.39
C GLY A 117 35.07 -10.48 -20.31
N ILE A 118 33.92 -10.03 -19.76
CA ILE A 118 32.90 -9.30 -20.54
C ILE A 118 33.11 -7.82 -20.36
N GLU A 119 33.31 -7.09 -21.46
CA GLU A 119 33.36 -5.65 -21.48
C GLU A 119 32.08 -5.06 -22.07
N MET A 120 31.44 -4.18 -21.30
CA MET A 120 30.19 -3.51 -21.70
C MET A 120 30.50 -2.16 -22.36
N GLN A 121 30.08 -1.98 -23.61
CA GLN A 121 30.11 -0.68 -24.27
C GLN A 121 28.85 0.10 -23.95
N ILE A 122 29.00 1.19 -23.19
CA ILE A 122 27.87 1.94 -22.68
C ILE A 122 27.88 3.36 -23.25
N PHE A 123 26.76 3.75 -23.85
CA PHE A 123 26.51 5.11 -24.33
C PHE A 123 25.52 5.78 -23.37
N LYS A 124 26.01 6.66 -22.53
CA LYS A 124 25.20 7.39 -21.51
C LYS A 124 25.25 8.89 -21.82
N VAL A 125 24.08 9.52 -21.87
CA VAL A 125 23.96 10.98 -22.00
C VAL A 125 23.17 11.52 -20.80
N GLY A 126 23.80 12.42 -20.05
CA GLY A 126 23.23 13.09 -18.87
C GLY A 126 23.56 12.43 -17.53
N THR A 127 23.58 13.25 -16.49
CA THR A 127 24.02 12.90 -15.14
C THR A 127 23.08 11.91 -14.46
N TYR A 128 21.77 12.09 -14.63
CA TYR A 128 20.73 11.30 -13.97
C TYR A 128 20.29 10.04 -14.74
N LYS A 129 21.10 9.55 -15.67
CA LYS A 129 20.83 8.29 -16.41
C LYS A 129 21.47 7.11 -15.69
N GLY A 130 20.91 6.75 -14.51
CA GLY A 130 21.45 5.72 -13.62
C GLY A 130 21.25 4.27 -14.06
N ALA A 131 20.37 3.99 -15.03
CA ALA A 131 20.01 2.61 -15.42
C ALA A 131 21.19 1.73 -15.87
N VAL A 132 22.29 2.32 -16.33
CA VAL A 132 23.49 1.61 -16.77
C VAL A 132 24.57 1.48 -15.70
N GLU A 133 24.42 2.15 -14.56
CA GLU A 133 25.40 2.13 -13.47
C GLU A 133 25.71 0.74 -12.92
N PRO A 134 24.73 -0.18 -12.83
CA PRO A 134 24.98 -1.55 -12.39
C PRO A 134 26.07 -2.30 -13.21
N PHE A 135 26.28 -1.88 -14.44
CA PHE A 135 27.26 -2.49 -15.34
C PHE A 135 28.60 -1.75 -15.41
N MET A 136 28.65 -0.50 -14.90
CA MET A 136 29.83 0.38 -14.98
C MET A 136 30.50 0.62 -13.64
N LEU A 137 29.71 0.62 -12.55
CA LEU A 137 30.13 1.03 -11.22
C LEU A 137 29.99 -0.11 -10.23
N ASP A 138 30.61 0.03 -9.09
CA ASP A 138 30.48 -0.89 -7.95
C ASP A 138 29.48 -0.38 -6.89
N LYS A 139 29.01 0.86 -7.03
CA LYS A 139 28.01 1.51 -6.17
C LYS A 139 27.26 2.60 -6.94
N LEU A 140 26.13 3.02 -6.39
CA LEU A 140 25.36 4.15 -6.93
C LEU A 140 26.20 5.43 -6.97
N SER A 141 26.09 6.18 -8.07
CA SER A 141 26.56 7.57 -8.10
C SER A 141 25.75 8.44 -7.14
N GLU A 142 26.35 9.57 -6.70
CA GLU A 142 25.64 10.55 -5.84
C GLU A 142 24.31 11.01 -6.49
N ALA A 143 24.35 11.36 -7.78
CA ALA A 143 23.18 11.82 -8.52
C ALA A 143 22.06 10.76 -8.58
N ASN A 144 22.42 9.48 -8.81
CA ASN A 144 21.45 8.40 -8.85
C ASN A 144 20.91 8.07 -7.44
N ARG A 145 21.77 8.14 -6.43
CA ARG A 145 21.37 8.00 -5.03
C ARG A 145 20.34 9.07 -4.62
N GLU A 146 20.62 10.34 -4.93
CA GLU A 146 19.74 11.47 -4.69
C GLU A 146 18.37 11.26 -5.36
N GLN A 147 18.36 10.85 -6.62
CA GLN A 147 17.15 10.58 -7.40
C GLN A 147 16.29 9.46 -6.77
N ILE A 148 16.93 8.34 -6.41
CA ILE A 148 16.23 7.22 -5.77
C ILE A 148 15.71 7.63 -4.40
N GLN A 149 16.53 8.34 -3.60
CA GLN A 149 16.13 8.80 -2.28
C GLN A 149 14.94 9.75 -2.37
N SER A 150 14.96 10.73 -3.27
CA SER A 150 13.83 11.63 -3.50
C SER A 150 12.56 10.88 -3.88
N TYR A 151 12.68 9.90 -4.76
CA TYR A 151 11.54 9.09 -5.21
C TYR A 151 10.91 8.27 -4.06
N ILE A 152 11.71 7.51 -3.31
CA ILE A 152 11.19 6.68 -2.22
C ILE A 152 10.68 7.52 -1.05
N SER A 153 11.34 8.66 -0.74
CA SER A 153 10.85 9.59 0.28
C SER A 153 9.49 10.16 -0.09
N THR A 154 9.31 10.62 -1.32
CA THR A 154 8.01 11.15 -1.77
C THR A 154 6.88 10.10 -1.65
N ILE A 155 7.15 8.84 -1.97
CA ILE A 155 6.15 7.78 -1.79
C ILE A 155 5.85 7.55 -0.31
N TRP A 156 6.88 7.53 0.53
CA TRP A 156 6.72 7.34 1.97
C TRP A 156 5.95 8.49 2.62
N ASP A 157 6.28 9.73 2.27
CA ASP A 157 5.59 10.93 2.74
C ASP A 157 4.10 10.88 2.38
N ASN A 158 3.75 10.54 1.14
CA ASN A 158 2.36 10.36 0.72
C ASN A 158 1.61 9.31 1.54
N ILE A 159 2.27 8.19 1.86
CA ILE A 159 1.67 7.12 2.67
C ILE A 159 1.44 7.60 4.10
N THR A 160 2.45 8.18 4.73
CA THR A 160 2.39 8.61 6.13
C THR A 160 1.45 9.79 6.33
N GLU A 161 1.46 10.77 5.45
CA GLU A 161 0.53 11.90 5.47
C GLU A 161 -0.92 11.45 5.28
N GLY A 162 -1.16 10.57 4.32
CA GLY A 162 -2.49 10.03 4.09
C GLY A 162 -3.03 9.20 5.26
N ILE A 163 -2.20 8.38 5.90
CA ILE A 163 -2.58 7.65 7.12
C ILE A 163 -2.82 8.63 8.27
N ALA A 164 -1.91 9.58 8.49
CA ALA A 164 -2.01 10.59 9.53
C ALA A 164 -3.33 11.37 9.45
N GLU A 165 -3.68 11.84 8.27
CA GLU A 165 -4.93 12.56 8.00
C GLU A 165 -6.16 11.71 8.34
N SER A 166 -6.16 10.45 7.93
CA SER A 166 -7.33 9.59 8.08
C SER A 166 -7.52 9.02 9.48
N ARG A 167 -6.42 8.77 10.20
CA ARG A 167 -6.46 8.14 11.54
C ARG A 167 -6.28 9.14 12.68
N GLY A 168 -5.94 10.40 12.38
CA GLY A 168 -5.65 11.41 13.40
C GLY A 168 -4.37 11.12 14.21
N ILE A 169 -3.42 10.41 13.60
CA ILE A 169 -2.12 10.04 14.17
C ILE A 169 -1.06 10.99 13.62
N SER A 170 -0.03 11.31 14.38
CA SER A 170 1.05 12.13 13.83
C SER A 170 1.96 11.33 12.88
N VAL A 171 2.53 11.99 11.87
CA VAL A 171 3.54 11.38 10.98
C VAL A 171 4.75 10.87 11.78
N ASN A 172 5.08 11.56 12.89
CA ASN A 172 6.17 11.12 13.78
C ASN A 172 5.85 9.79 14.47
N ASP A 173 4.61 9.57 14.92
CA ASP A 173 4.20 8.31 15.54
C ASP A 173 4.19 7.16 14.52
N ILE A 174 3.80 7.45 13.27
CA ILE A 174 3.87 6.47 12.18
C ILE A 174 5.33 6.09 11.89
N ASN A 175 6.22 7.08 11.79
CA ASN A 175 7.65 6.84 11.61
C ASN A 175 8.28 6.11 12.80
N HIS A 176 7.86 6.42 14.01
CA HIS A 176 8.30 5.70 15.22
C HIS A 176 7.88 4.23 15.16
N TYR A 177 6.61 3.95 14.83
CA TYR A 177 6.12 2.58 14.66
C TYR A 177 6.96 1.79 13.65
N ALA A 178 7.24 2.39 12.49
CA ALA A 178 8.03 1.77 11.43
C ALA A 178 9.50 1.53 11.85
N ASN A 179 10.14 2.51 12.48
CA ASN A 179 11.55 2.47 12.85
C ASN A 179 11.83 1.52 14.01
N GLU A 180 10.94 1.41 14.98
CA GLU A 180 11.07 0.52 16.14
C GLU A 180 10.68 -0.93 15.82
N GLY A 181 10.22 -1.20 14.60
CA GLY A 181 9.81 -2.54 14.19
C GLY A 181 8.61 -3.08 14.97
N LEU A 182 7.70 -2.19 15.40
CA LEU A 182 6.55 -2.55 16.25
C LEU A 182 5.57 -3.48 15.55
N PHE A 183 5.69 -3.70 14.25
CA PHE A 183 4.91 -4.69 13.50
C PHE A 183 5.19 -6.13 13.93
N PHE A 184 6.31 -6.41 14.63
CA PHE A 184 6.59 -7.69 15.30
C PHE A 184 6.05 -7.76 16.73
N ALA A 185 5.52 -6.66 17.27
CA ALA A 185 4.95 -6.62 18.60
C ALA A 185 3.56 -7.27 18.64
N ASP A 186 2.98 -7.36 19.84
CA ASP A 186 1.60 -7.80 20.02
C ASP A 186 0.65 -6.91 19.19
N PRO A 187 -0.31 -7.48 18.44
CA PRO A 187 -1.31 -6.72 17.69
C PRO A 187 -2.05 -5.64 18.49
N VAL A 188 -2.17 -5.81 19.82
CA VAL A 188 -2.73 -4.80 20.72
C VAL A 188 -2.02 -3.45 20.58
N LYS A 189 -0.72 -3.43 20.26
CA LYS A 189 0.04 -2.21 20.01
C LYS A 189 -0.52 -1.39 18.84
N THR A 190 -1.09 -2.03 17.83
CA THR A 190 -1.71 -1.33 16.69
C THR A 190 -2.94 -0.55 17.11
N VAL A 191 -3.68 -1.06 18.12
CA VAL A 191 -4.84 -0.38 18.72
C VAL A 191 -4.37 0.76 19.62
N GLU A 192 -3.39 0.52 20.49
CA GLU A 192 -2.81 1.54 21.39
C GLU A 192 -2.22 2.72 20.60
N CYS A 193 -1.61 2.46 19.45
CA CYS A 193 -1.07 3.49 18.57
C CYS A 193 -2.14 4.16 17.69
N GLY A 194 -3.39 3.72 17.74
CA GLY A 194 -4.49 4.30 16.97
C GLY A 194 -4.58 3.90 15.50
N PHE A 195 -3.76 2.94 15.05
CA PHE A 195 -3.83 2.44 13.68
C PHE A 195 -5.08 1.61 13.44
N ILE A 196 -5.45 0.76 14.38
CA ILE A 196 -6.57 -0.18 14.33
C ILE A 196 -7.59 0.22 15.38
N ASP A 197 -8.89 0.13 15.07
CA ASP A 197 -9.95 0.46 16.02
C ASP A 197 -10.14 -0.68 17.03
N GLU A 198 -10.22 -1.92 16.56
CA GLU A 198 -10.40 -3.11 17.40
C GLU A 198 -9.79 -4.34 16.75
N LEU A 199 -9.36 -5.30 17.58
CA LEU A 199 -8.98 -6.62 17.13
C LEU A 199 -10.22 -7.51 17.14
N LYS A 200 -10.57 -8.07 15.96
CA LYS A 200 -11.73 -8.95 15.79
C LYS A 200 -11.43 -10.06 14.80
N TYR A 201 -12.05 -11.21 15.02
CA TYR A 201 -12.12 -12.23 13.99
C TYR A 201 -13.16 -11.86 12.93
N LYS A 202 -12.94 -12.32 11.69
CA LYS A 202 -13.81 -11.99 10.55
C LYS A 202 -15.32 -12.21 10.82
N PRO A 203 -15.78 -13.33 11.44
CA PRO A 203 -17.19 -13.52 11.73
C PRO A 203 -17.79 -12.45 12.65
N GLU A 204 -16.97 -11.89 13.57
CA GLU A 204 -17.40 -10.83 14.48
C GLU A 204 -17.55 -9.49 13.74
N VAL A 205 -16.72 -9.25 12.72
CA VAL A 205 -16.82 -8.05 11.86
C VAL A 205 -18.01 -8.16 10.91
N GLU A 206 -18.30 -9.37 10.39
CA GLU A 206 -19.47 -9.61 9.52
C GLU A 206 -20.80 -9.46 10.27
N ALA A 207 -20.78 -9.59 11.60
CA ALA A 207 -21.93 -9.40 12.47
C ALA A 207 -22.08 -7.96 13.03
N TYR A 208 -21.04 -7.13 12.81
CA TYR A 208 -20.98 -5.74 13.25
C TYR A 208 -21.87 -4.85 12.39
#